data_9e07c813401bd8a0ddc9eba90135e347
#
_entry.id   9e07c813401bd8a0ddc9eba90135e347
#
_cell.length_a   1.000
_cell.length_b   1.000
_cell.length_c   1.000
_cell.angle_alpha   90.00
_cell.angle_beta   90.00
_cell.angle_gamma   90.00
#
_symmetry.space_group_name_H-M   'P 1'
#
loop_
_entity.id
_entity.type
_entity.pdbx_description
1 polymer ?
#
loop_
_entity_poly.entity_id
_entity_poly.type
_entity_poly.pdbx_seq_one_letter_code
_entity_poly.pdbx_strand_id
1 'polypeptide(L)'
;GIVADPRHTSVHGTVVDKFTENIDIMPTLCEVMAIAIPAQCDGLPLTHFVNGTEPPWWRDAAHWEYDWRFALIPADRYVWPWRRRLEQLNLAVRRSDTHAYVQFGDGDFLCFDLVADNTWRTLTTNAEVISENARAMLTWRMEHANRTLTGLLVEGGGVGRWPANVEWRTES
;
A
#
# COMPACT_ATOMS: atom_id res chain seq x y z
N GLY A 1 6.58 -8.98 -9.23
CA GLY A 1 7.99 -8.67 -9.53
C GLY A 1 8.86 -9.91 -9.52
N ILE A 2 10.07 -9.80 -10.00
CA ILE A 2 11.10 -10.86 -9.94
C ILE A 2 12.32 -10.23 -9.27
N VAL A 3 12.81 -10.86 -8.21
CA VAL A 3 14.04 -10.46 -7.53
C VAL A 3 14.99 -11.66 -7.55
N ALA A 4 16.23 -11.44 -7.97
CA ALA A 4 17.28 -12.46 -7.96
C ALA A 4 18.53 -11.89 -7.31
N ASP A 5 19.00 -12.53 -6.26
CA ASP A 5 20.28 -12.24 -5.63
C ASP A 5 21.26 -13.38 -5.93
N PRO A 6 22.37 -13.13 -6.64
CA PRO A 6 23.35 -14.16 -7.00
C PRO A 6 24.02 -14.79 -5.78
N ARG A 7 23.95 -14.17 -4.61
CA ARG A 7 24.50 -14.72 -3.36
C ARG A 7 23.63 -15.84 -2.75
N HIS A 8 22.35 -15.92 -3.14
CA HIS A 8 21.33 -16.82 -2.59
C HIS A 8 20.70 -17.71 -3.66
N THR A 9 21.51 -18.41 -4.45
CA THR A 9 21.07 -19.21 -5.61
C THR A 9 20.14 -20.37 -5.23
N SER A 10 20.21 -20.87 -4.00
CA SER A 10 19.40 -22.00 -3.54
C SER A 10 17.89 -21.71 -3.49
N VAL A 11 17.50 -20.45 -3.45
CA VAL A 11 16.10 -20.01 -3.43
C VAL A 11 15.61 -19.47 -4.78
N HIS A 12 16.45 -19.51 -5.81
CA HIS A 12 16.05 -19.08 -7.14
C HIS A 12 14.88 -19.92 -7.67
N GLY A 13 13.88 -19.25 -8.26
CA GLY A 13 12.67 -19.89 -8.77
C GLY A 13 11.59 -20.11 -7.72
N THR A 14 11.83 -19.75 -6.45
CA THR A 14 10.78 -19.79 -5.42
C THR A 14 9.72 -18.74 -5.72
N VAL A 15 8.47 -19.15 -5.61
CA VAL A 15 7.31 -18.24 -5.67
C VAL A 15 6.93 -17.84 -4.25
N VAL A 16 6.88 -16.53 -4.00
CA VAL A 16 6.44 -15.96 -2.72
C VAL A 16 5.03 -15.43 -2.90
N ASP A 17 4.06 -16.09 -2.26
CA ASP A 17 2.66 -15.69 -2.28
C ASP A 17 2.36 -14.73 -1.11
N LYS A 18 2.88 -13.52 -1.22
CA LYS A 18 2.71 -12.44 -0.24
C LYS A 18 2.40 -11.13 -0.98
N PHE A 19 1.68 -10.24 -0.32
CA PHE A 19 1.42 -8.91 -0.86
C PHE A 19 2.69 -8.08 -0.87
N THR A 20 3.18 -7.76 -2.06
CA THR A 20 4.33 -6.87 -2.25
C THR A 20 3.91 -5.62 -3.00
N GLU A 21 4.57 -4.52 -2.72
CA GLU A 21 4.30 -3.22 -3.32
C GLU A 21 5.58 -2.62 -3.91
N ASN A 22 5.46 -1.70 -4.87
CA ASN A 22 6.63 -1.09 -5.50
C ASN A 22 7.49 -0.30 -4.49
N ILE A 23 6.89 0.19 -3.41
CA ILE A 23 7.61 0.88 -2.33
C ILE A 23 8.58 -0.02 -1.57
N ASP A 24 8.46 -1.36 -1.70
CA ASP A 24 9.35 -2.34 -1.06
C ASP A 24 10.73 -2.41 -1.73
N ILE A 25 10.84 -1.90 -2.95
CA ILE A 25 12.09 -1.98 -3.74
C ILE A 25 13.19 -1.16 -3.08
N MET A 26 12.92 0.08 -2.68
CA MET A 26 13.93 0.95 -2.09
C MET A 26 14.51 0.39 -0.78
N PRO A 27 13.71 0.02 0.24
CA PRO A 27 14.26 -0.57 1.46
C PRO A 27 14.99 -1.89 1.19
N THR A 28 14.56 -2.69 0.22
CA THR A 28 15.27 -3.91 -0.19
C THR A 28 16.67 -3.60 -0.72
N LEU A 29 16.80 -2.61 -1.59
CA LEU A 29 18.10 -2.20 -2.13
C LEU A 29 19.00 -1.63 -1.02
N CYS A 30 18.45 -0.85 -0.10
CA CYS A 30 19.21 -0.35 1.04
C CYS A 30 19.81 -1.48 1.88
N GLU A 31 19.03 -2.50 2.23
CA GLU A 31 19.53 -3.65 2.99
C GLU A 31 20.59 -4.46 2.21
N VAL A 32 20.31 -4.71 0.93
CA VAL A 32 21.28 -5.45 0.06
C VAL A 32 22.63 -4.73 -0.02
N MET A 33 22.62 -3.40 -0.01
CA MET A 33 23.82 -2.56 -0.06
C MET A 33 24.39 -2.22 1.32
N ALA A 34 23.83 -2.75 2.41
CA ALA A 34 24.17 -2.42 3.79
C ALA A 34 24.09 -0.89 4.09
N ILE A 35 23.12 -0.22 3.50
CA ILE A 35 22.80 1.19 3.73
C ILE A 35 21.60 1.25 4.69
N ALA A 36 21.63 2.18 5.64
CA ALA A 36 20.48 2.41 6.52
C ALA A 36 19.24 2.79 5.70
N ILE A 37 18.11 2.14 5.98
CA ILE A 37 16.84 2.45 5.30
C ILE A 37 16.40 3.84 5.74
N PRO A 38 16.19 4.79 4.79
CA PRO A 38 15.72 6.11 5.12
C PRO A 38 14.37 6.10 5.83
N ALA A 39 14.18 6.99 6.81
CA ALA A 39 12.97 7.04 7.62
C ALA A 39 11.68 7.32 6.82
N GLN A 40 11.79 7.92 5.63
CA GLN A 40 10.66 8.14 4.72
C GLN A 40 10.19 6.90 3.97
N CYS A 41 10.91 5.77 4.04
CA CYS A 41 10.50 4.53 3.37
C CYS A 41 9.39 3.85 4.18
N ASP A 42 8.20 3.77 3.60
CA ASP A 42 7.06 3.04 4.17
C ASP A 42 7.02 1.56 3.72
N GLY A 43 7.81 1.20 2.72
CA GLY A 43 7.94 -0.18 2.23
C GLY A 43 8.63 -1.11 3.22
N LEU A 44 8.52 -2.40 2.95
CA LEU A 44 9.14 -3.47 3.73
C LEU A 44 10.21 -4.16 2.88
N PRO A 45 11.42 -4.39 3.40
CA PRO A 45 12.46 -5.03 2.62
C PRO A 45 12.12 -6.50 2.31
N LEU A 46 12.35 -6.92 1.07
CA LEU A 46 12.09 -8.27 0.58
C LEU A 46 13.23 -9.25 0.88
N THR A 47 14.27 -8.82 1.58
CA THR A 47 15.49 -9.60 1.82
C THR A 47 15.23 -10.89 2.57
N HIS A 48 14.25 -10.96 3.46
CA HIS A 48 13.83 -12.23 4.08
C HIS A 48 13.49 -13.28 3.04
N PHE A 49 12.63 -12.95 2.08
CA PHE A 49 12.22 -13.89 1.03
C PHE A 49 13.37 -14.23 0.09
N VAL A 50 14.21 -13.24 -0.23
CA VAL A 50 15.42 -13.45 -1.06
C VAL A 50 16.41 -14.40 -0.38
N ASN A 51 16.47 -14.37 0.95
CA ASN A 51 17.34 -15.25 1.76
C ASN A 51 16.68 -16.61 2.09
N GLY A 52 15.44 -16.83 1.64
CA GLY A 52 14.70 -18.07 1.93
C GLY A 52 14.16 -18.15 3.35
N THR A 53 13.95 -17.03 4.00
CA THR A 53 13.36 -16.92 5.34
C THR A 53 12.03 -16.20 5.29
N GLU A 54 11.19 -16.39 6.31
CA GLU A 54 9.96 -15.62 6.47
C GLU A 54 10.16 -14.52 7.51
N PRO A 55 9.67 -13.30 7.26
CA PRO A 55 9.67 -12.25 8.26
C PRO A 55 8.67 -12.59 9.39
N PRO A 56 8.87 -12.09 10.62
CA PRO A 56 7.98 -12.35 11.75
C PRO A 56 6.58 -11.71 11.55
N TRP A 57 6.50 -10.72 10.70
CA TRP A 57 5.27 -10.04 10.31
C TRP A 57 5.35 -9.60 8.84
N TRP A 58 4.22 -9.68 8.16
CA TRP A 58 4.05 -9.17 6.80
C TRP A 58 2.64 -8.62 6.61
N ARG A 59 2.46 -7.73 5.65
CA ARG A 59 1.14 -7.17 5.34
C ARG A 59 0.17 -8.22 4.82
N ASP A 60 -1.10 -8.08 5.19
CA ASP A 60 -2.22 -8.94 4.77
C ASP A 60 -3.00 -8.39 3.57
N ALA A 61 -2.63 -7.22 3.08
CA ALA A 61 -3.24 -6.57 1.94
C ALA A 61 -2.26 -5.67 1.21
N ALA A 62 -2.49 -5.45 -0.07
CA ALA A 62 -1.85 -4.40 -0.85
C ALA A 62 -2.75 -3.17 -0.89
N HIS A 63 -2.11 -2.00 -0.88
CA HIS A 63 -2.80 -0.71 -0.90
C HIS A 63 -2.21 0.15 -2.01
N TRP A 64 -3.08 0.91 -2.68
CA TRP A 64 -2.64 1.96 -3.59
C TRP A 64 -3.69 3.04 -3.69
N GLU A 65 -3.23 4.21 -4.09
CA GLU A 65 -4.07 5.36 -4.36
C GLU A 65 -3.82 5.84 -5.78
N TYR A 66 -4.85 6.38 -6.40
CA TYR A 66 -4.74 6.98 -7.72
C TYR A 66 -5.54 8.26 -7.80
N ASP A 67 -4.95 9.27 -8.38
CA ASP A 67 -5.58 10.55 -8.62
C ASP A 67 -5.67 10.81 -10.13
N TRP A 68 -6.88 10.69 -10.66
CA TRP A 68 -7.13 10.90 -12.09
C TRP A 68 -7.15 12.38 -12.51
N ARG A 69 -7.14 13.31 -11.57
CA ARG A 69 -7.21 14.75 -11.87
C ARG A 69 -6.07 15.21 -12.78
N PHE A 70 -4.92 14.55 -12.73
CA PHE A 70 -3.78 14.86 -13.57
C PHE A 70 -3.77 14.15 -14.94
N ALA A 71 -4.51 13.07 -15.08
CA ALA A 71 -4.50 12.27 -16.32
C ALA A 71 -5.27 12.93 -17.47
N LEU A 72 -6.03 13.99 -17.20
CA LEU A 72 -7.05 14.55 -18.10
C LEU A 72 -6.80 16.00 -18.49
N ILE A 73 -5.58 16.46 -18.42
CA ILE A 73 -5.19 17.74 -18.99
C ILE A 73 -4.60 17.46 -20.40
N PRO A 74 -5.30 17.84 -21.49
CA PRO A 74 -6.29 18.88 -21.71
C PRO A 74 -7.73 18.32 -21.89
N ALA A 75 -8.65 18.79 -21.07
CA ALA A 75 -10.04 18.36 -21.03
C ALA A 75 -10.91 18.75 -22.24
N ASP A 76 -10.37 19.55 -23.18
CA ASP A 76 -11.09 20.05 -24.33
C ASP A 76 -11.29 19.05 -25.47
N ARG A 77 -10.64 17.86 -25.40
CA ARG A 77 -10.66 16.84 -26.44
C ARG A 77 -11.36 15.53 -26.07
N TYR A 78 -11.72 15.33 -24.81
CA TYR A 78 -12.29 14.08 -24.33
C TYR A 78 -13.67 14.28 -23.73
N VAL A 79 -14.68 13.59 -24.29
CA VAL A 79 -15.95 13.41 -23.62
C VAL A 79 -15.68 12.45 -22.45
N TRP A 80 -15.73 12.96 -21.23
CA TRP A 80 -15.57 12.16 -20.02
C TRP A 80 -16.75 11.19 -19.89
N PRO A 81 -16.53 9.88 -20.01
CA PRO A 81 -17.64 8.93 -20.07
C PRO A 81 -18.24 8.59 -18.72
N TRP A 82 -17.68 9.10 -17.65
CA TRP A 82 -18.09 8.73 -16.31
C TRP A 82 -18.95 9.79 -15.68
N ARG A 83 -19.88 9.36 -14.82
CA ARG A 83 -20.82 10.28 -14.14
C ARG A 83 -20.17 11.12 -13.04
N ARG A 84 -19.00 10.69 -12.53
CA ARG A 84 -18.27 11.41 -11.49
C ARG A 84 -17.57 12.62 -12.06
N ARG A 85 -17.58 13.69 -11.31
CA ARG A 85 -16.80 14.88 -11.63
C ARG A 85 -15.31 14.57 -11.46
N LEU A 86 -14.46 15.26 -12.20
CA LEU A 86 -13.02 15.00 -12.25
C LEU A 86 -12.36 15.08 -10.86
N GLU A 87 -12.76 16.07 -10.06
CA GLU A 87 -12.25 16.27 -8.72
C GLU A 87 -12.66 15.16 -7.72
N GLN A 88 -13.61 14.32 -8.08
CA GLN A 88 -14.11 13.21 -7.28
C GLN A 88 -13.50 11.86 -7.67
N LEU A 89 -12.61 11.86 -8.65
CA LEU A 89 -12.03 10.64 -9.24
C LEU A 89 -10.73 10.19 -8.61
N ASN A 90 -10.35 10.76 -7.50
CA ASN A 90 -9.35 10.14 -6.65
C ASN A 90 -9.94 8.88 -6.00
N LEU A 91 -9.14 7.85 -5.91
CA LEU A 91 -9.54 6.60 -5.29
C LEU A 91 -8.41 6.02 -4.44
N ALA A 92 -8.80 5.24 -3.43
CA ALA A 92 -7.93 4.41 -2.65
C ALA A 92 -8.41 2.97 -2.72
N VAL A 93 -7.50 2.03 -2.84
CA VAL A 93 -7.79 0.60 -2.96
C VAL A 93 -7.06 -0.19 -1.90
N ARG A 94 -7.77 -1.09 -1.25
CA ARG A 94 -7.22 -2.16 -0.41
C ARG A 94 -7.57 -3.50 -1.04
N ARG A 95 -6.59 -4.32 -1.35
CA ARG A 95 -6.78 -5.69 -1.83
C ARG A 95 -6.19 -6.67 -0.83
N SER A 96 -7.03 -7.47 -0.21
CA SER A 96 -6.69 -8.64 0.58
C SER A 96 -6.85 -9.94 -0.23
N ASP A 97 -6.60 -11.09 0.37
CA ASP A 97 -6.83 -12.39 -0.30
C ASP A 97 -8.29 -12.63 -0.68
N THR A 98 -9.21 -12.09 0.10
CA THR A 98 -10.64 -12.37 -0.05
C THR A 98 -11.44 -11.25 -0.70
N HIS A 99 -11.01 -10.00 -0.55
CA HIS A 99 -11.77 -8.84 -1.03
C HIS A 99 -10.88 -7.75 -1.61
N ALA A 100 -11.45 -6.97 -2.54
CA ALA A 100 -10.88 -5.71 -2.98
C ALA A 100 -11.88 -4.59 -2.71
N TYR A 101 -11.51 -3.67 -1.83
CA TYR A 101 -12.31 -2.51 -1.48
C TYR A 101 -11.75 -1.26 -2.17
N VAL A 102 -12.62 -0.54 -2.84
CA VAL A 102 -12.31 0.71 -3.57
C VAL A 102 -13.14 1.83 -2.99
N GLN A 103 -12.49 2.85 -2.43
CA GLN A 103 -13.13 4.08 -1.96
C GLN A 103 -12.88 5.18 -2.98
N PHE A 104 -13.93 5.88 -3.39
CA PHE A 104 -13.85 7.08 -4.23
C PHE A 104 -13.94 8.35 -3.41
N GLY A 105 -13.44 9.46 -3.97
CA GLY A 105 -13.43 10.76 -3.32
C GLY A 105 -14.83 11.42 -3.17
N ASP A 106 -15.84 10.91 -3.86
CA ASP A 106 -17.25 11.36 -3.73
C ASP A 106 -18.03 10.61 -2.61
N GLY A 107 -17.37 9.68 -1.92
CA GLY A 107 -17.98 8.88 -0.88
C GLY A 107 -18.52 7.53 -1.37
N ASP A 108 -18.65 7.32 -2.67
CA ASP A 108 -19.01 6.03 -3.23
C ASP A 108 -17.90 5.00 -3.01
N PHE A 109 -18.27 3.73 -3.02
CA PHE A 109 -17.34 2.63 -2.88
C PHE A 109 -17.76 1.41 -3.72
N LEU A 110 -16.80 0.53 -3.94
CA LEU A 110 -17.03 -0.82 -4.47
C LEU A 110 -16.32 -1.82 -3.54
N CYS A 111 -16.92 -2.96 -3.30
CA CYS A 111 -16.28 -4.06 -2.58
C CYS A 111 -16.46 -5.35 -3.38
N PHE A 112 -15.37 -5.85 -3.93
CA PHE A 112 -15.36 -7.05 -4.76
C PHE A 112 -15.08 -8.28 -3.91
N ASP A 113 -15.85 -9.35 -4.14
CA ASP A 113 -15.62 -10.68 -3.56
C ASP A 113 -14.67 -11.46 -4.47
N LEU A 114 -13.40 -11.55 -4.08
CA LEU A 114 -12.37 -12.24 -4.86
C LEU A 114 -12.38 -13.75 -4.67
N VAL A 115 -13.08 -14.26 -3.65
CA VAL A 115 -13.27 -15.70 -3.46
C VAL A 115 -14.31 -16.21 -4.45
N ALA A 116 -15.39 -15.48 -4.63
CA ALA A 116 -16.42 -15.80 -5.62
C ALA A 116 -15.92 -15.55 -7.06
N ASP A 117 -15.15 -14.50 -7.27
CA ASP A 117 -14.63 -14.11 -8.59
C ASP A 117 -13.36 -13.25 -8.49
N ASN A 118 -12.22 -13.86 -8.78
CA ASN A 118 -10.92 -13.19 -8.76
C ASN A 118 -10.69 -12.20 -9.91
N THR A 119 -11.64 -12.05 -10.83
CA THR A 119 -11.57 -11.11 -11.95
C THR A 119 -12.22 -9.75 -11.68
N TRP A 120 -12.61 -9.49 -10.42
CA TRP A 120 -13.16 -8.23 -9.95
C TRP A 120 -14.49 -7.84 -10.62
N ARG A 121 -15.39 -8.78 -10.82
CA ARG A 121 -16.72 -8.54 -11.44
C ARG A 121 -17.87 -8.73 -10.46
N THR A 122 -17.66 -9.49 -9.39
CA THR A 122 -18.68 -9.80 -8.39
C THR A 122 -18.53 -8.89 -7.18
N LEU A 123 -19.56 -8.09 -6.90
CA LEU A 123 -19.61 -7.23 -5.73
C LEU A 123 -20.24 -7.96 -4.56
N THR A 124 -19.67 -7.79 -3.36
CA THR A 124 -20.36 -8.20 -2.13
C THR A 124 -21.36 -7.12 -1.69
N THR A 125 -22.50 -7.56 -1.16
CA THR A 125 -23.50 -6.72 -0.49
C THR A 125 -23.49 -6.89 1.02
N ASN A 126 -22.57 -7.70 1.57
CA ASN A 126 -22.44 -7.92 3.00
C ASN A 126 -21.91 -6.66 3.70
N ALA A 127 -22.78 -6.00 4.46
CA ALA A 127 -22.47 -4.74 5.12
C ALA A 127 -21.36 -4.86 6.17
N GLU A 128 -21.21 -6.00 6.83
CA GLU A 128 -20.14 -6.25 7.80
C GLU A 128 -18.79 -6.32 7.13
N VAL A 129 -18.68 -7.10 6.05
CA VAL A 129 -17.46 -7.20 5.22
C VAL A 129 -17.07 -5.85 4.65
N ILE A 130 -18.03 -5.08 4.12
CA ILE A 130 -17.79 -3.74 3.59
C ILE A 130 -17.26 -2.81 4.69
N SER A 131 -17.90 -2.81 5.86
CA SER A 131 -17.49 -1.98 7.00
C SER A 131 -16.10 -2.34 7.52
N GLU A 132 -15.77 -3.63 7.58
CA GLU A 132 -14.46 -4.11 7.98
C GLU A 132 -13.37 -3.64 7.03
N ASN A 133 -13.56 -3.82 5.73
CA ASN A 133 -12.60 -3.36 4.72
C ASN A 133 -12.45 -1.83 4.70
N ALA A 134 -13.54 -1.09 4.88
CA ALA A 134 -13.50 0.37 4.98
C ALA A 134 -12.70 0.83 6.22
N ARG A 135 -12.90 0.20 7.38
CA ARG A 135 -12.12 0.48 8.60
C ARG A 135 -10.65 0.14 8.42
N ALA A 136 -10.33 -1.01 7.83
CA ALA A 136 -8.95 -1.40 7.56
C ALA A 136 -8.25 -0.41 6.62
N MET A 137 -8.94 0.06 5.58
CA MET A 137 -8.45 1.11 4.69
C MET A 137 -8.21 2.42 5.44
N LEU A 138 -9.14 2.85 6.29
CA LEU A 138 -9.00 4.07 7.07
C LEU A 138 -7.82 3.96 8.05
N THR A 139 -7.66 2.83 8.73
CA THR A 139 -6.53 2.58 9.63
C THR A 139 -5.21 2.70 8.88
N TRP A 140 -5.09 2.01 7.75
CA TRP A 140 -3.91 2.10 6.90
C TRP A 140 -3.60 3.53 6.47
N ARG A 141 -4.61 4.29 6.04
CA ARG A 141 -4.42 5.70 5.65
C ARG A 141 -3.97 6.57 6.83
N MET A 142 -4.50 6.34 8.03
CA MET A 142 -4.09 7.08 9.23
C MET A 142 -2.64 6.76 9.62
N GLU A 143 -2.22 5.50 9.49
CA GLU A 143 -0.84 5.08 9.76
C GLU A 143 0.16 5.67 8.77
N HIS A 144 -0.26 5.87 7.51
CA HIS A 144 0.57 6.37 6.41
C HIS A 144 0.24 7.82 6.02
N ALA A 145 -0.53 8.54 6.83
CA ALA A 145 -0.85 9.94 6.57
C ALA A 145 0.42 10.79 6.43
N ASN A 146 0.38 11.76 5.52
CA ASN A 146 1.51 12.63 5.27
C ASN A 146 1.95 13.35 6.56
N ARG A 147 3.15 13.02 7.02
CA ARG A 147 3.70 13.49 8.30
C ARG A 147 4.08 14.97 8.29
N THR A 148 4.14 15.61 7.15
CA THR A 148 4.33 17.07 7.07
C THR A 148 3.20 17.82 7.77
N LEU A 149 2.00 17.23 7.84
CA LEU A 149 0.85 17.79 8.55
C LEU A 149 0.96 17.67 10.07
N THR A 150 1.85 16.84 10.59
CA THR A 150 2.01 16.63 12.03
C THR A 150 3.00 17.60 12.69
N GLY A 151 3.62 18.48 11.90
CA GLY A 151 4.66 19.39 12.38
C GLY A 151 6.00 18.72 12.68
N LEU A 152 6.17 17.45 12.29
CA LEU A 152 7.47 16.77 12.42
C LEU A 152 8.51 17.41 11.51
N LEU A 153 9.69 17.67 12.10
CA LEU A 153 10.81 18.18 11.33
C LEU A 153 11.33 17.10 10.38
N VAL A 154 11.69 17.52 9.17
CA VAL A 154 12.45 16.69 8.24
C VAL A 154 13.91 16.76 8.68
N GLU A 155 14.36 15.72 9.38
CA GLU A 155 15.78 15.55 9.72
C GLU A 155 16.50 14.69 8.67
N GLY A 156 17.80 14.50 8.84
CA GLY A 156 18.61 13.72 7.90
C GLY A 156 18.04 12.34 7.67
N GLY A 157 17.51 12.09 6.46
CA GLY A 157 16.79 10.88 6.09
C GLY A 157 15.29 11.07 5.84
N GLY A 158 14.75 12.28 6.08
CA GLY A 158 13.37 12.65 5.74
C GLY A 158 12.33 12.36 6.83
N VAL A 159 11.06 12.57 6.48
CA VAL A 159 9.91 12.32 7.34
C VAL A 159 9.52 10.86 7.18
N GLY A 160 9.84 10.03 8.17
CA GLY A 160 9.61 8.60 8.13
C GLY A 160 8.71 8.11 9.25
N ARG A 161 8.60 6.79 9.37
CA ARG A 161 7.95 6.14 10.50
C ARG A 161 8.65 6.52 11.80
N TRP A 162 7.88 6.63 12.87
CA TRP A 162 8.46 6.77 14.19
C TRP A 162 9.34 5.57 14.50
N PRO A 163 10.57 5.77 15.01
CA PRO A 163 11.36 4.66 15.51
C PRO A 163 10.57 3.86 16.53
N ALA A 164 10.63 2.54 16.46
CA ALA A 164 9.88 1.64 17.36
C ALA A 164 10.22 1.81 18.84
N ASN A 165 11.35 2.47 19.13
CA ASN A 165 11.88 2.70 20.46
C ASN A 165 11.57 4.10 21.04
N VAL A 166 10.70 4.89 20.43
CA VAL A 166 10.27 6.16 21.01
C VAL A 166 9.19 5.89 22.05
N GLU A 167 9.60 5.85 23.33
CA GLU A 167 8.73 5.56 24.49
C GLU A 167 7.91 6.77 24.99
N TRP A 168 7.59 7.73 24.14
CA TRP A 168 6.89 8.96 24.53
C TRP A 168 5.43 8.72 25.03
N ARG A 169 4.95 7.48 25.04
CA ARG A 169 3.62 7.09 25.55
C ARG A 169 3.62 6.51 26.96
N THR A 170 4.76 6.37 27.60
CA THR A 170 4.85 5.71 28.91
C THR A 170 4.93 6.67 30.10
N GLU A 171 4.95 7.98 29.87
CA GLU A 171 4.94 8.97 30.94
C GLU A 171 3.57 9.68 31.02
N SER A 172 2.55 8.96 31.49
CA SER A 172 1.29 9.58 31.95
C SER A 172 0.73 8.80 33.13
#